data_75bd4dcac77fb89983e2ab10ed0ac2c8
#
_entry.id   75bd4dcac77fb89983e2ab10ed0ac2c8
#
_cell.length_a   1.000
_cell.length_b   1.000
_cell.length_c   1.000
_cell.angle_alpha   90.00
_cell.angle_beta   90.00
_cell.angle_gamma   90.00
#
_symmetry.space_group_name_H-M   'P 1'
#
loop_
_entity.id
_entity.type
_entity.pdbx_description
1 polymer ?
#
loop_
_entity_poly.entity_id
_entity_poly.type
_entity_poly.pdbx_seq_one_letter_code
_entity_poly.pdbx_strand_id
1 'polypeptide(L)'
;MVQAADFAKTLQLTVLSPSTQTEWDIRTTDLNRPGMQFCGFYEYFPFERPQVIGKVEMTYLENLEPEVRRQMLKKYFSFDIPCVIICRGMHPPEELLEAAAARNIAVYQTGMVTTKFFFTAINYLNRCLAPRVTRHGVLVSVYGMGVLITGNSGVGKSEAALELIRRGHQLVADDVVDICRVSDNRLTGECPEMVRHFMEIRGIGIIDIRAMYGIGAVAQSKSIDLVIHMEKWVEGKEYDRLGLNDEYITILGVKVPSQTMPVRPGRNLAIIIEVAARNLSMKKLGFSAARELDRRMNEMIMKRSNPDAQNQD
;
A
#
# COMPACT_ATOMS: atom_id res chain seq x y z
N MET A 1 -4.58 -13.07 5.63
CA MET A 1 -5.91 -13.68 5.86
C MET A 1 -6.68 -12.73 6.78
N VAL A 2 -7.98 -12.56 6.55
CA VAL A 2 -8.85 -11.68 7.35
C VAL A 2 -9.98 -12.55 7.88
N GLN A 3 -10.18 -12.58 9.19
CA GLN A 3 -11.30 -13.31 9.78
C GLN A 3 -12.63 -12.61 9.45
N ALA A 4 -13.67 -13.39 9.13
CA ALA A 4 -14.98 -12.84 8.81
C ALA A 4 -15.57 -11.98 9.95
N ALA A 5 -15.26 -12.35 11.21
CA ALA A 5 -15.67 -11.58 12.39
C ALA A 5 -14.99 -10.20 12.45
N ASP A 6 -13.67 -10.10 12.17
CA ASP A 6 -12.93 -8.84 12.14
C ASP A 6 -13.39 -7.94 10.98
N PHE A 7 -13.66 -8.57 9.83
CA PHE A 7 -14.27 -7.90 8.69
C PHE A 7 -15.61 -7.28 9.06
N ALA A 8 -16.50 -8.04 9.68
CA ALA A 8 -17.80 -7.57 10.11
C ALA A 8 -17.72 -6.45 11.16
N LYS A 9 -16.86 -6.61 12.17
CA LYS A 9 -16.64 -5.63 13.22
C LYS A 9 -16.14 -4.29 12.66
N THR A 10 -15.13 -4.34 11.79
CA THR A 10 -14.53 -3.12 11.22
C THR A 10 -15.48 -2.39 10.28
N LEU A 11 -16.29 -3.12 9.51
CA LEU A 11 -17.29 -2.54 8.62
C LEU A 11 -18.64 -2.24 9.32
N GLN A 12 -18.69 -2.44 10.65
CA GLN A 12 -19.89 -2.17 11.48
C GLN A 12 -21.12 -2.92 10.96
N LEU A 13 -20.96 -4.19 10.61
CA LEU A 13 -22.06 -5.03 10.15
C LEU A 13 -22.86 -5.57 11.34
N THR A 14 -24.18 -5.65 11.19
CA THR A 14 -25.06 -6.29 12.16
C THR A 14 -25.05 -7.80 11.95
N VAL A 15 -24.91 -8.58 13.00
CA VAL A 15 -24.94 -10.05 12.94
C VAL A 15 -26.40 -10.51 12.91
N LEU A 16 -26.81 -11.23 11.86
CA LEU A 16 -28.14 -11.86 11.77
C LEU A 16 -28.09 -13.34 12.17
N SER A 17 -27.04 -14.05 11.76
CA SER A 17 -26.76 -15.42 12.17
C SER A 17 -25.28 -15.52 12.53
N PRO A 18 -24.93 -15.80 13.79
CA PRO A 18 -23.54 -15.95 14.20
C PRO A 18 -22.96 -17.26 13.69
N SER A 19 -21.66 -17.24 13.39
CA SER A 19 -20.88 -18.45 13.23
C SER A 19 -20.08 -18.70 14.50
N THR A 20 -20.01 -19.94 14.93
CA THR A 20 -19.10 -20.38 16.01
C THR A 20 -17.71 -20.74 15.48
N GLN A 21 -17.54 -20.85 14.16
CA GLN A 21 -16.25 -21.03 13.53
C GLN A 21 -15.53 -19.68 13.44
N THR A 22 -14.49 -19.53 14.21
CA THR A 22 -13.57 -18.40 14.17
C THR A 22 -12.64 -18.44 12.94
N GLU A 23 -12.72 -19.47 12.11
CA GLU A 23 -11.75 -19.84 11.09
C GLU A 23 -12.15 -19.52 9.64
N TRP A 24 -13.29 -18.88 9.40
CA TRP A 24 -13.63 -18.46 8.04
C TRP A 24 -12.76 -17.29 7.59
N ASP A 25 -11.63 -17.66 7.00
CA ASP A 25 -10.66 -16.71 6.46
C ASP A 25 -11.07 -16.19 5.09
N ILE A 26 -11.20 -14.88 4.98
CA ILE A 26 -11.27 -14.19 3.70
C ILE A 26 -9.84 -14.06 3.17
N ARG A 27 -9.58 -14.69 2.02
CA ARG A 27 -8.25 -14.74 1.39
C ARG A 27 -8.16 -13.95 0.09
N THR A 28 -9.29 -13.44 -0.39
CA THR A 28 -9.38 -12.67 -1.62
C THR A 28 -9.94 -11.27 -1.35
N THR A 29 -9.56 -10.31 -2.16
CA THR A 29 -10.10 -8.96 -2.11
C THR A 29 -11.44 -8.82 -2.83
N ASP A 30 -11.79 -9.86 -3.63
CA ASP A 30 -13.00 -9.88 -4.43
C ASP A 30 -14.20 -10.30 -3.61
N LEU A 31 -15.36 -9.79 -4.00
CA LEU A 31 -16.68 -10.17 -3.48
C LEU A 31 -17.49 -10.81 -4.61
N ASN A 32 -18.50 -11.61 -4.27
CA ASN A 32 -19.42 -12.20 -5.26
C ASN A 32 -20.87 -11.79 -5.00
N ARG A 33 -21.65 -11.69 -6.06
CA ARG A 33 -23.12 -11.60 -6.02
C ARG A 33 -23.71 -12.91 -6.53
N PRO A 34 -24.45 -13.68 -5.70
CA PRO A 34 -24.84 -15.05 -6.02
C PRO A 34 -26.08 -15.16 -6.93
N GLY A 35 -26.36 -14.16 -7.78
CA GLY A 35 -27.54 -14.16 -8.63
C GLY A 35 -27.66 -15.39 -9.53
N MET A 36 -26.57 -15.80 -10.21
CA MET A 36 -26.53 -16.98 -11.07
C MET A 36 -26.66 -18.28 -10.26
N GLN A 37 -26.08 -18.30 -9.05
CA GLN A 37 -26.15 -19.48 -8.19
C GLN A 37 -27.59 -19.74 -7.70
N PHE A 38 -28.34 -18.69 -7.45
CA PHE A 38 -29.76 -18.79 -7.10
C PHE A 38 -30.62 -19.28 -8.26
N CYS A 39 -30.17 -19.05 -9.51
CA CYS A 39 -30.79 -19.66 -10.70
C CYS A 39 -30.29 -21.09 -10.98
N GLY A 40 -29.47 -21.66 -10.11
CA GLY A 40 -29.01 -23.05 -10.24
C GLY A 40 -27.71 -23.23 -11.04
N PHE A 41 -27.04 -22.16 -11.47
CA PHE A 41 -25.79 -22.22 -12.20
C PHE A 41 -24.60 -22.10 -11.24
N TYR A 42 -23.82 -23.18 -11.08
CA TYR A 42 -22.70 -23.28 -10.15
C TYR A 42 -21.35 -23.49 -10.86
N GLU A 43 -21.32 -23.59 -12.16
CA GLU A 43 -20.07 -23.66 -12.90
C GLU A 43 -19.28 -22.36 -12.67
N TYR A 44 -18.02 -22.49 -12.24
CA TYR A 44 -17.15 -21.36 -11.84
C TYR A 44 -17.69 -20.51 -10.69
N PHE A 45 -18.46 -21.09 -9.77
CA PHE A 45 -18.94 -20.39 -8.57
C PHE A 45 -17.75 -20.01 -7.68
N PRO A 46 -17.47 -18.70 -7.47
CA PRO A 46 -16.38 -18.25 -6.59
C PRO A 46 -16.84 -18.26 -5.11
N PHE A 47 -17.04 -19.45 -4.58
CA PHE A 47 -17.59 -19.66 -3.21
C PHE A 47 -16.63 -19.15 -2.12
N GLU A 48 -15.32 -19.12 -2.37
CA GLU A 48 -14.29 -18.62 -1.47
C GLU A 48 -14.36 -17.11 -1.21
N ARG A 49 -15.20 -16.39 -1.96
CA ARG A 49 -15.41 -14.96 -1.79
C ARG A 49 -16.55 -14.68 -0.81
N PRO A 50 -16.49 -13.58 -0.03
CA PRO A 50 -17.66 -13.10 0.69
C PRO A 50 -18.84 -12.86 -0.26
N GLN A 51 -20.00 -13.38 0.07
CA GLN A 51 -21.18 -13.34 -0.78
C GLN A 51 -22.05 -12.15 -0.40
N VAL A 52 -22.42 -11.32 -1.37
CA VAL A 52 -23.17 -10.08 -1.13
C VAL A 52 -24.54 -10.16 -1.83
N ILE A 53 -25.58 -10.12 -1.02
CA ILE A 53 -26.97 -10.17 -1.46
C ILE A 53 -27.53 -8.73 -1.50
N GLY A 54 -27.93 -8.30 -2.68
CA GLY A 54 -28.57 -7.01 -2.92
C GLY A 54 -30.08 -7.15 -3.15
N LYS A 55 -30.70 -6.05 -3.62
CA LYS A 55 -32.15 -6.00 -3.83
C LYS A 55 -32.61 -7.04 -4.86
N VAL A 56 -31.85 -7.25 -5.93
CA VAL A 56 -32.23 -8.18 -7.01
C VAL A 56 -32.27 -9.61 -6.50
N GLU A 57 -31.19 -10.04 -5.84
CA GLU A 57 -31.08 -11.39 -5.29
C GLU A 57 -32.16 -11.62 -4.20
N MET A 58 -32.41 -10.61 -3.36
CA MET A 58 -33.42 -10.72 -2.30
C MET A 58 -34.82 -10.86 -2.91
N THR A 59 -35.20 -9.99 -3.85
CA THR A 59 -36.50 -10.07 -4.51
C THR A 59 -36.68 -11.40 -5.24
N TYR A 60 -35.62 -11.94 -5.84
CA TYR A 60 -35.67 -13.27 -6.45
C TYR A 60 -35.97 -14.37 -5.41
N LEU A 61 -35.30 -14.34 -4.25
CA LEU A 61 -35.56 -15.29 -3.16
C LEU A 61 -36.99 -15.19 -2.63
N GLU A 62 -37.50 -13.98 -2.44
CA GLU A 62 -38.88 -13.72 -1.95
C GLU A 62 -39.95 -14.27 -2.91
N ASN A 63 -39.69 -14.24 -4.23
CA ASN A 63 -40.62 -14.70 -5.25
C ASN A 63 -40.59 -16.22 -5.47
N LEU A 64 -39.66 -16.96 -4.87
CA LEU A 64 -39.62 -18.42 -4.95
C LEU A 64 -40.60 -19.05 -3.96
N GLU A 65 -41.22 -20.13 -4.39
CA GLU A 65 -42.00 -20.99 -3.47
C GLU A 65 -41.10 -21.47 -2.32
N PRO A 66 -41.60 -21.53 -1.07
CA PRO A 66 -40.79 -21.84 0.10
C PRO A 66 -39.98 -23.13 -0.02
N GLU A 67 -40.54 -24.17 -0.59
CA GLU A 67 -39.87 -25.46 -0.72
C GLU A 67 -38.74 -25.39 -1.78
N VAL A 68 -38.96 -24.72 -2.91
CA VAL A 68 -37.96 -24.50 -3.95
C VAL A 68 -36.82 -23.64 -3.40
N ARG A 69 -37.14 -22.58 -2.64
CA ARG A 69 -36.18 -21.70 -1.96
C ARG A 69 -35.31 -22.49 -0.98
N ARG A 70 -35.91 -23.35 -0.14
CA ARG A 70 -35.19 -24.19 0.83
C ARG A 70 -34.22 -25.14 0.15
N GLN A 71 -34.62 -25.85 -0.90
CA GLN A 71 -33.75 -26.76 -1.64
C GLN A 71 -32.59 -26.02 -2.32
N MET A 72 -32.86 -24.89 -2.93
CA MET A 72 -31.83 -24.04 -3.57
C MET A 72 -30.84 -23.52 -2.55
N LEU A 73 -31.30 -22.98 -1.40
CA LEU A 73 -30.44 -22.48 -0.32
C LEU A 73 -29.60 -23.60 0.31
N LYS A 74 -30.16 -24.80 0.50
CA LYS A 74 -29.41 -25.97 0.96
C LYS A 74 -28.26 -26.31 0.02
N LYS A 75 -28.47 -26.25 -1.30
CA LYS A 75 -27.42 -26.46 -2.29
C LYS A 75 -26.40 -25.30 -2.28
N TYR A 76 -26.85 -24.06 -2.19
CA TYR A 76 -25.98 -22.90 -2.15
C TYR A 76 -25.04 -22.93 -0.93
N PHE A 77 -25.57 -23.22 0.26
CA PHE A 77 -24.77 -23.30 1.47
C PHE A 77 -24.01 -24.64 1.63
N SER A 78 -24.07 -25.55 0.65
CA SER A 78 -23.21 -26.74 0.66
C SER A 78 -21.74 -26.42 0.34
N PHE A 79 -21.47 -25.24 -0.21
CA PHE A 79 -20.13 -24.73 -0.47
C PHE A 79 -19.54 -24.03 0.78
N ASP A 80 -18.22 -24.02 0.89
CA ASP A 80 -17.50 -23.39 2.00
C ASP A 80 -17.39 -21.86 1.80
N ILE A 81 -18.51 -21.20 2.03
CA ILE A 81 -18.66 -19.74 1.90
C ILE A 81 -18.16 -19.07 3.18
N PRO A 82 -17.24 -18.07 3.10
CA PRO A 82 -16.70 -17.42 4.30
C PRO A 82 -17.74 -16.62 5.09
N CYS A 83 -18.63 -15.92 4.41
CA CYS A 83 -19.76 -15.22 5.03
C CYS A 83 -20.74 -14.71 3.95
N VAL A 84 -21.94 -14.35 4.38
CA VAL A 84 -22.96 -13.72 3.55
C VAL A 84 -23.29 -12.34 4.12
N ILE A 85 -23.39 -11.33 3.26
CA ILE A 85 -23.70 -9.95 3.64
C ILE A 85 -24.95 -9.49 2.91
N ILE A 86 -25.97 -9.08 3.67
CA ILE A 86 -27.23 -8.56 3.15
C ILE A 86 -27.18 -7.04 3.21
N CYS A 87 -27.30 -6.42 2.04
CA CYS A 87 -27.27 -4.97 1.89
C CYS A 87 -28.65 -4.32 2.06
N ARG A 88 -28.68 -2.98 2.21
CA ARG A 88 -29.89 -2.14 2.28
C ARG A 88 -30.78 -2.39 3.51
N GLY A 89 -30.25 -3.00 4.55
CA GLY A 89 -31.03 -3.29 5.75
C GLY A 89 -32.20 -4.27 5.50
N MET A 90 -32.15 -5.05 4.40
CA MET A 90 -33.21 -6.00 4.08
C MET A 90 -33.18 -7.20 5.03
N HIS A 91 -34.34 -7.75 5.34
CA HIS A 91 -34.48 -8.94 6.16
C HIS A 91 -34.54 -10.18 5.25
N PRO A 92 -33.64 -11.15 5.43
CA PRO A 92 -33.68 -12.39 4.63
C PRO A 92 -34.84 -13.31 5.05
N PRO A 93 -35.31 -14.19 4.17
CA PRO A 93 -36.21 -15.27 4.53
C PRO A 93 -35.60 -16.15 5.62
N GLU A 94 -36.44 -16.73 6.50
CA GLU A 94 -35.99 -17.59 7.58
C GLU A 94 -35.19 -18.79 7.07
N GLU A 95 -35.58 -19.36 5.94
CA GLU A 95 -34.88 -20.49 5.31
C GLU A 95 -33.41 -20.17 4.95
N LEU A 96 -33.09 -18.91 4.67
CA LEU A 96 -31.69 -18.51 4.42
C LEU A 96 -30.89 -18.56 5.73
N LEU A 97 -31.45 -18.06 6.84
CA LEU A 97 -30.76 -18.10 8.14
C LEU A 97 -30.64 -19.53 8.66
N GLU A 98 -31.67 -20.35 8.50
CA GLU A 98 -31.63 -21.80 8.86
C GLU A 98 -30.56 -22.55 8.06
N ALA A 99 -30.50 -22.37 6.75
CA ALA A 99 -29.54 -23.05 5.89
C ALA A 99 -28.10 -22.59 6.18
N ALA A 100 -27.88 -21.30 6.44
CA ALA A 100 -26.58 -20.77 6.84
C ALA A 100 -26.14 -21.29 8.22
N ALA A 101 -27.05 -21.30 9.20
CA ALA A 101 -26.79 -21.81 10.56
C ALA A 101 -26.46 -23.31 10.55
N ALA A 102 -27.15 -24.12 9.74
CA ALA A 102 -26.88 -25.56 9.59
C ALA A 102 -25.47 -25.86 9.08
N ARG A 103 -24.83 -24.90 8.40
CA ARG A 103 -23.44 -24.97 7.89
C ARG A 103 -22.47 -24.10 8.68
N ASN A 104 -22.96 -23.48 9.76
CA ASN A 104 -22.19 -22.58 10.61
C ASN A 104 -21.54 -21.39 9.82
N ILE A 105 -22.27 -20.88 8.83
CA ILE A 105 -21.85 -19.74 7.99
C ILE A 105 -22.47 -18.47 8.57
N ALA A 106 -21.63 -17.46 8.84
CA ALA A 106 -22.11 -16.18 9.36
C ALA A 106 -22.89 -15.38 8.31
N VAL A 107 -24.02 -14.81 8.74
CA VAL A 107 -24.83 -13.88 7.95
C VAL A 107 -24.84 -12.51 8.62
N TYR A 108 -24.42 -11.52 7.87
CA TYR A 108 -24.32 -10.14 8.30
C TYR A 108 -25.29 -9.26 7.52
N GLN A 109 -25.63 -8.10 8.10
CA GLN A 109 -26.47 -7.09 7.46
C GLN A 109 -25.79 -5.72 7.49
N THR A 110 -26.03 -4.91 6.46
CA THR A 110 -25.65 -3.51 6.40
C THR A 110 -26.77 -2.66 5.79
N GLY A 111 -26.95 -1.44 6.30
CA GLY A 111 -27.84 -0.44 5.68
C GLY A 111 -27.31 0.13 4.36
N MET A 112 -26.05 -0.12 4.02
CA MET A 112 -25.43 0.40 2.79
C MET A 112 -26.09 -0.19 1.54
N VAL A 113 -26.16 0.63 0.48
CA VAL A 113 -26.47 0.11 -0.86
C VAL A 113 -25.31 -0.76 -1.36
N THR A 114 -25.61 -1.79 -2.16
CA THR A 114 -24.67 -2.82 -2.58
C THR A 114 -23.38 -2.24 -3.18
N THR A 115 -23.48 -1.26 -4.08
CA THR A 115 -22.30 -0.64 -4.73
C THR A 115 -21.40 0.06 -3.73
N LYS A 116 -21.97 0.80 -2.76
CA LYS A 116 -21.20 1.46 -1.70
C LYS A 116 -20.51 0.44 -0.80
N PHE A 117 -21.21 -0.63 -0.45
CA PHE A 117 -20.66 -1.71 0.36
C PHE A 117 -19.48 -2.38 -0.36
N PHE A 118 -19.62 -2.73 -1.64
CA PHE A 118 -18.54 -3.31 -2.44
C PHE A 118 -17.29 -2.45 -2.39
N PHE A 119 -17.42 -1.15 -2.66
CA PHE A 119 -16.28 -0.23 -2.63
C PHE A 119 -15.61 -0.20 -1.26
N THR A 120 -16.39 -0.11 -0.18
CA THR A 120 -15.88 -0.07 1.19
C THR A 120 -15.18 -1.37 1.58
N ALA A 121 -15.79 -2.51 1.27
CA ALA A 121 -15.28 -3.83 1.60
C ALA A 121 -14.00 -4.16 0.81
N ILE A 122 -13.98 -3.90 -0.50
CA ILE A 122 -12.80 -4.12 -1.33
C ILE A 122 -11.62 -3.25 -0.85
N ASN A 123 -11.85 -1.97 -0.51
CA ASN A 123 -10.79 -1.12 0.02
C ASN A 123 -10.24 -1.63 1.35
N TYR A 124 -11.11 -2.13 2.23
CA TYR A 124 -10.68 -2.74 3.49
C TYR A 124 -9.84 -4.00 3.25
N LEU A 125 -10.35 -4.92 2.41
CA LEU A 125 -9.65 -6.17 2.10
C LEU A 125 -8.31 -5.94 1.39
N ASN A 126 -8.25 -4.98 0.47
CA ASN A 126 -7.01 -4.57 -0.18
C ASN A 126 -5.96 -4.11 0.85
N ARG A 127 -6.36 -3.35 1.85
CA ARG A 127 -5.44 -2.93 2.93
C ARG A 127 -4.97 -4.09 3.80
N CYS A 128 -5.88 -5.00 4.15
CA CYS A 128 -5.58 -6.12 5.06
C CYS A 128 -4.80 -7.25 4.38
N LEU A 129 -5.10 -7.53 3.10
CA LEU A 129 -4.51 -8.63 2.33
C LEU A 129 -3.31 -8.18 1.48
N ALA A 130 -3.00 -6.89 1.44
CA ALA A 130 -1.87 -6.37 0.70
C ALA A 130 -0.56 -7.06 1.11
N PRO A 131 0.28 -7.44 0.14
CA PRO A 131 1.61 -7.94 0.43
C PRO A 131 2.41 -6.95 1.28
N ARG A 132 3.05 -7.44 2.33
CA ARG A 132 3.83 -6.64 3.28
C ARG A 132 5.24 -7.21 3.43
N VAL A 133 6.20 -6.34 3.67
CA VAL A 133 7.57 -6.69 4.04
C VAL A 133 8.12 -5.66 5.01
N THR A 134 8.81 -6.12 6.03
CA THR A 134 9.53 -5.24 6.95
C THR A 134 10.95 -5.06 6.44
N ARG A 135 11.45 -3.82 6.44
CA ARG A 135 12.82 -3.46 6.03
C ARG A 135 13.48 -2.61 7.09
N HIS A 136 14.77 -2.86 7.34
CA HIS A 136 15.60 -1.97 8.15
C HIS A 136 15.95 -0.72 7.35
N GLY A 137 15.68 0.44 7.95
CA GLY A 137 15.92 1.74 7.34
C GLY A 137 15.14 2.84 8.01
N VAL A 138 15.27 4.05 7.48
CA VAL A 138 14.55 5.23 7.95
C VAL A 138 13.66 5.73 6.81
N LEU A 139 12.39 5.95 7.10
CA LEU A 139 11.45 6.55 6.14
C LEU A 139 11.14 7.98 6.55
N VAL A 140 11.41 8.91 5.67
CA VAL A 140 11.13 10.34 5.86
C VAL A 140 10.32 10.91 4.71
N SER A 141 9.49 11.91 4.98
CA SER A 141 8.80 12.70 3.97
C SER A 141 9.60 13.98 3.70
N VAL A 142 10.23 14.08 2.53
CA VAL A 142 11.08 15.20 2.12
C VAL A 142 10.41 15.93 0.97
N TYR A 143 9.99 17.17 1.17
CA TYR A 143 9.20 17.98 0.20
C TYR A 143 7.99 17.22 -0.37
N GLY A 144 7.31 16.43 0.48
CA GLY A 144 6.18 15.63 0.05
C GLY A 144 6.54 14.30 -0.62
N MET A 145 7.81 14.01 -0.89
CA MET A 145 8.32 12.74 -1.42
C MET A 145 8.69 11.80 -0.28
N GLY A 146 8.26 10.54 -0.33
CA GLY A 146 8.71 9.53 0.63
C GLY A 146 10.07 8.97 0.24
N VAL A 147 11.06 9.20 1.10
CA VAL A 147 12.44 8.74 0.90
C VAL A 147 12.76 7.66 1.92
N LEU A 148 13.00 6.44 1.43
CA LEU A 148 13.46 5.32 2.25
C LEU A 148 15.00 5.31 2.25
N ILE A 149 15.59 5.59 3.40
CA ILE A 149 17.03 5.61 3.61
C ILE A 149 17.46 4.24 4.15
N THR A 150 18.30 3.55 3.40
CA THR A 150 18.84 2.22 3.75
C THR A 150 20.36 2.28 3.88
N GLY A 151 20.96 1.22 4.39
CA GLY A 151 22.42 1.12 4.55
C GLY A 151 22.80 0.43 5.85
N ASN A 152 24.07 0.12 5.99
CA ASN A 152 24.58 -0.58 7.16
C ASN A 152 24.33 0.16 8.48
N SER A 153 24.28 -0.59 9.59
CA SER A 153 24.18 0.03 10.92
C SER A 153 25.37 0.96 11.15
N GLY A 154 25.09 2.15 11.72
CA GLY A 154 26.12 3.15 12.02
C GLY A 154 26.64 3.96 10.83
N VAL A 155 25.95 3.91 9.68
CA VAL A 155 26.30 4.73 8.51
C VAL A 155 25.79 6.19 8.61
N GLY A 156 24.95 6.51 9.62
CA GLY A 156 24.41 7.85 9.83
C GLY A 156 22.96 8.06 9.34
N LYS A 157 22.16 7.00 9.22
CA LYS A 157 20.76 7.10 8.74
C LYS A 157 19.89 7.94 9.65
N SER A 158 19.85 7.62 10.96
CA SER A 158 19.02 8.33 11.95
C SER A 158 19.51 9.76 12.17
N GLU A 159 20.82 10.00 12.14
CA GLU A 159 21.39 11.34 12.23
C GLU A 159 21.03 12.21 11.02
N ALA A 160 21.06 11.63 9.80
CA ALA A 160 20.62 12.34 8.61
C ALA A 160 19.11 12.64 8.65
N ALA A 161 18.29 11.69 9.13
CA ALA A 161 16.87 11.91 9.31
C ALA A 161 16.56 12.99 10.36
N LEU A 162 17.27 12.99 11.49
CA LEU A 162 17.11 14.02 12.51
C LEU A 162 17.42 15.42 11.95
N GLU A 163 18.49 15.56 11.16
CA GLU A 163 18.80 16.82 10.50
C GLU A 163 17.71 17.24 9.50
N LEU A 164 17.12 16.28 8.75
CA LEU A 164 15.97 16.55 7.87
C LEU A 164 14.76 17.04 8.68
N ILE A 165 14.47 16.43 9.84
CA ILE A 165 13.37 16.84 10.72
C ILE A 165 13.57 18.28 11.20
N ARG A 166 14.80 18.63 11.62
CA ARG A 166 15.17 20.00 12.03
C ARG A 166 14.96 21.03 10.90
N ARG A 167 15.03 20.58 9.64
CA ARG A 167 14.77 21.38 8.43
C ARG A 167 13.29 21.44 8.03
N GLY A 168 12.39 20.87 8.83
CA GLY A 168 10.94 20.91 8.62
C GLY A 168 10.38 19.73 7.81
N HIS A 169 11.15 18.65 7.66
CA HIS A 169 10.66 17.40 7.07
C HIS A 169 10.03 16.50 8.13
N GLN A 170 9.37 15.42 7.73
CA GLN A 170 8.62 14.56 8.65
C GLN A 170 9.22 13.17 8.74
N LEU A 171 9.36 12.67 9.97
CA LEU A 171 9.67 11.27 10.25
C LEU A 171 8.40 10.42 10.04
N VAL A 172 8.55 9.29 9.35
CA VAL A 172 7.53 8.24 9.29
C VAL A 172 7.94 7.06 10.16
N ALA A 173 9.17 6.57 9.98
CA ALA A 173 9.70 5.45 10.74
C ALA A 173 11.22 5.54 10.86
N ASP A 174 11.78 5.13 12.01
CA ASP A 174 13.21 4.90 12.22
C ASP A 174 13.47 3.44 12.54
N ASP A 175 14.60 2.91 12.07
CA ASP A 175 15.10 1.55 12.19
C ASP A 175 14.24 0.49 11.48
N VAL A 176 12.92 0.48 11.67
CA VAL A 176 12.00 -0.53 11.12
C VAL A 176 10.89 0.13 10.33
N VAL A 177 10.77 -0.24 9.05
CA VAL A 177 9.73 0.25 8.14
C VAL A 177 8.89 -0.92 7.64
N ASP A 178 7.62 -0.93 7.96
CA ASP A 178 6.64 -1.86 7.41
C ASP A 178 6.16 -1.32 6.05
N ILE A 179 6.49 -2.04 5.00
CA ILE A 179 6.19 -1.65 3.62
C ILE A 179 5.04 -2.51 3.10
N CYS A 180 4.02 -1.85 2.60
CA CYS A 180 2.82 -2.47 2.03
C CYS A 180 2.67 -2.09 0.55
N ARG A 181 2.35 -3.07 -0.31
CA ARG A 181 2.00 -2.83 -1.70
C ARG A 181 0.52 -2.47 -1.81
N VAL A 182 0.22 -1.19 -2.02
CA VAL A 182 -1.16 -0.68 -2.07
C VAL A 182 -1.79 -0.84 -3.47
N SER A 183 -0.95 -0.80 -4.51
CA SER A 183 -1.36 -1.03 -5.91
C SER A 183 -0.19 -1.57 -6.72
N ASP A 184 -0.39 -1.85 -8.01
CA ASP A 184 0.63 -2.43 -8.90
C ASP A 184 1.91 -1.61 -9.02
N ASN A 185 1.82 -0.30 -8.77
CA ASN A 185 2.95 0.63 -8.91
C ASN A 185 3.20 1.48 -7.66
N ARG A 186 2.56 1.16 -6.51
CA ARG A 186 2.65 2.01 -5.33
C ARG A 186 2.91 1.21 -4.06
N LEU A 187 3.97 1.61 -3.37
CA LEU A 187 4.31 1.16 -2.02
C LEU A 187 4.00 2.25 -1.01
N THR A 188 3.57 1.84 0.18
CA THR A 188 3.44 2.74 1.32
C THR A 188 4.21 2.14 2.48
N GLY A 189 5.02 2.97 3.15
CA GLY A 189 5.72 2.59 4.36
C GLY A 189 5.07 3.23 5.58
N GLU A 190 5.07 2.52 6.69
CA GLU A 190 4.57 2.95 7.99
C GLU A 190 5.48 2.44 9.10
N CYS A 191 5.40 3.06 10.27
CA CYS A 191 6.12 2.61 11.46
C CYS A 191 5.25 1.62 12.24
N PRO A 192 5.82 0.50 12.74
CA PRO A 192 5.13 -0.33 13.71
C PRO A 192 4.63 0.49 14.91
N GLU A 193 3.42 0.21 15.38
CA GLU A 193 2.75 1.03 16.40
C GLU A 193 3.56 1.17 17.68
N MET A 194 4.24 0.09 18.10
CA MET A 194 5.01 0.03 19.35
C MET A 194 6.19 1.03 19.38
N VAL A 195 6.83 1.30 18.23
CA VAL A 195 8.02 2.17 18.13
C VAL A 195 7.73 3.49 17.41
N ARG A 196 6.45 3.80 17.20
CA ARG A 196 6.01 4.98 16.46
C ARG A 196 6.49 6.27 17.14
N HIS A 197 7.11 7.17 16.36
CA HIS A 197 7.67 8.46 16.74
C HIS A 197 8.98 8.40 17.52
N PHE A 198 9.43 7.21 17.91
CA PHE A 198 10.73 7.06 18.56
C PHE A 198 11.87 6.97 17.53
N MET A 199 13.01 7.46 17.92
CA MET A 199 14.26 7.41 17.16
C MET A 199 15.43 7.09 18.09
N GLU A 200 16.31 6.19 17.66
CA GLU A 200 17.54 5.89 18.41
C GLU A 200 18.70 6.74 17.87
N ILE A 201 19.31 7.53 18.76
CA ILE A 201 20.53 8.30 18.46
C ILE A 201 21.67 7.77 19.32
N ARG A 202 22.71 7.26 18.67
CA ARG A 202 23.88 6.72 19.37
C ARG A 202 24.53 7.77 20.25
N GLY A 203 24.81 7.40 21.52
CA GLY A 203 25.38 8.30 22.51
C GLY A 203 24.37 9.19 23.24
N ILE A 204 23.11 9.23 22.80
CA ILE A 204 22.01 9.94 23.47
C ILE A 204 20.97 8.96 24.00
N GLY A 205 20.64 7.93 23.20
CA GLY A 205 19.57 6.95 23.48
C GLY A 205 18.34 7.16 22.63
N ILE A 206 17.18 6.73 23.16
CA ILE A 206 15.88 6.82 22.47
C ILE A 206 15.27 8.20 22.75
N ILE A 207 14.86 8.90 21.70
CA ILE A 207 14.19 10.20 21.75
C ILE A 207 12.80 10.09 21.11
N ASP A 208 11.83 10.90 21.60
CA ASP A 208 10.49 11.03 21.01
C ASP A 208 10.46 12.29 20.13
N ILE A 209 10.42 12.06 18.82
CA ILE A 209 10.42 13.13 17.80
C ILE A 209 9.16 14.00 17.90
N ARG A 210 8.01 13.39 18.16
CA ARG A 210 6.74 14.12 18.28
C ARG A 210 6.75 15.05 19.50
N ALA A 211 7.29 14.57 20.63
CA ALA A 211 7.40 15.38 21.85
C ALA A 211 8.42 16.53 21.68
N MET A 212 9.55 16.30 20.98
CA MET A 212 10.62 17.28 20.81
C MET A 212 10.34 18.32 19.72
N TYR A 213 9.72 17.92 18.60
CA TYR A 213 9.57 18.76 17.40
C TYR A 213 8.12 19.04 17.02
N GLY A 214 7.16 18.50 17.78
CA GLY A 214 5.72 18.68 17.55
C GLY A 214 5.11 17.71 16.53
N ILE A 215 3.77 17.75 16.44
CA ILE A 215 3.01 16.85 15.56
C ILE A 215 3.33 17.04 14.06
N GLY A 216 3.75 18.24 13.66
CA GLY A 216 4.16 18.53 12.29
C GLY A 216 5.43 17.82 11.83
N ALA A 217 6.24 17.31 12.76
CA ALA A 217 7.50 16.62 12.48
C ALA A 217 7.35 15.13 12.22
N VAL A 218 6.13 14.59 12.34
CA VAL A 218 5.85 13.16 12.18
C VAL A 218 4.70 12.92 11.20
N ALA A 219 4.72 11.78 10.52
CA ALA A 219 3.63 11.30 9.68
C ALA A 219 3.37 9.82 9.96
N GLN A 220 2.12 9.37 9.85
CA GLN A 220 1.74 7.98 10.11
C GLN A 220 2.24 7.02 9.02
N SER A 221 2.13 7.45 7.78
CA SER A 221 2.53 6.66 6.62
C SER A 221 2.92 7.56 5.45
N LYS A 222 3.72 7.03 4.52
CA LYS A 222 4.12 7.74 3.30
C LYS A 222 4.32 6.77 2.15
N SER A 223 3.96 7.18 0.92
CA SER A 223 4.39 6.45 -0.28
C SER A 223 5.91 6.44 -0.38
N ILE A 224 6.50 5.33 -0.82
CA ILE A 224 7.95 5.24 -1.05
C ILE A 224 8.20 5.65 -2.51
N ASP A 225 8.78 6.83 -2.68
CA ASP A 225 9.04 7.43 -3.99
C ASP A 225 10.50 7.27 -4.43
N LEU A 226 11.42 7.18 -3.46
CA LEU A 226 12.86 7.08 -3.67
C LEU A 226 13.48 6.20 -2.58
N VAL A 227 14.42 5.36 -2.97
CA VAL A 227 15.30 4.64 -2.03
C VAL A 227 16.70 5.23 -2.13
N ILE A 228 17.26 5.65 -1.00
CA ILE A 228 18.65 6.09 -0.91
C ILE A 228 19.43 5.05 -0.11
N HIS A 229 20.38 4.39 -0.77
CA HIS A 229 21.28 3.47 -0.11
C HIS A 229 22.56 4.20 0.34
N MET A 230 22.70 4.37 1.65
CA MET A 230 23.90 4.99 2.25
C MET A 230 24.99 3.95 2.46
N GLU A 231 26.15 4.17 1.91
CA GLU A 231 27.33 3.31 2.14
C GLU A 231 28.55 4.14 2.49
N LYS A 232 29.46 3.58 3.30
CA LYS A 232 30.76 4.22 3.54
C LYS A 232 31.50 4.33 2.20
N TRP A 233 32.17 5.45 2.03
CA TRP A 233 33.00 5.64 0.84
C TRP A 233 33.99 4.50 0.66
N VAL A 234 34.03 3.95 -0.56
CA VAL A 234 34.98 2.92 -0.96
C VAL A 234 35.93 3.53 -1.98
N GLU A 235 37.23 3.48 -1.70
CA GLU A 235 38.26 3.96 -2.62
C GLU A 235 38.29 3.08 -3.87
N GLY A 236 38.38 3.71 -5.06
CA GLY A 236 38.34 2.99 -6.34
C GLY A 236 36.97 2.58 -6.86
N LYS A 237 35.90 2.72 -6.07
CA LYS A 237 34.53 2.52 -6.56
C LYS A 237 34.06 3.75 -7.32
N GLU A 238 33.60 3.55 -8.54
CA GLU A 238 32.96 4.61 -9.33
C GLU A 238 31.53 4.86 -8.83
N TYR A 239 31.22 6.13 -8.59
CA TYR A 239 29.89 6.59 -8.23
C TYR A 239 29.33 7.44 -9.38
N ASP A 240 28.06 7.25 -9.71
CA ASP A 240 27.42 8.07 -10.74
C ASP A 240 27.50 9.56 -10.37
N ARG A 241 28.22 10.31 -11.22
CA ARG A 241 28.41 11.76 -11.04
C ARG A 241 27.44 12.58 -11.87
N LEU A 242 26.92 12.01 -12.97
CA LEU A 242 26.10 12.73 -13.93
C LEU A 242 24.59 12.53 -13.70
N GLY A 243 24.20 11.44 -13.04
CA GLY A 243 22.78 11.13 -12.80
C GLY A 243 22.02 10.81 -14.09
N LEU A 244 22.74 10.32 -15.13
CA LEU A 244 22.17 9.93 -16.41
C LEU A 244 21.53 8.53 -16.33
N ASN A 245 22.07 7.67 -15.46
CA ASN A 245 21.56 6.33 -15.26
C ASN A 245 20.49 6.33 -14.17
N ASP A 246 19.30 5.89 -14.53
CA ASP A 246 18.22 5.69 -13.56
C ASP A 246 18.32 4.27 -12.99
N GLU A 247 18.71 4.16 -11.72
CA GLU A 247 18.74 2.91 -10.97
C GLU A 247 17.39 2.65 -10.30
N TYR A 248 17.03 1.37 -10.16
CA TYR A 248 15.78 0.95 -9.52
C TYR A 248 16.03 -0.23 -8.59
N ILE A 249 15.31 -0.25 -7.49
CA ILE A 249 15.19 -1.42 -6.62
C ILE A 249 13.77 -1.98 -6.69
N THR A 250 13.64 -3.31 -6.65
CA THR A 250 12.32 -3.94 -6.63
C THR A 250 11.95 -4.32 -5.20
N ILE A 251 10.81 -3.81 -4.73
CA ILE A 251 10.23 -4.14 -3.42
C ILE A 251 8.80 -4.63 -3.66
N LEU A 252 8.46 -5.83 -3.19
CA LEU A 252 7.14 -6.46 -3.40
C LEU A 252 6.67 -6.44 -4.87
N GLY A 253 7.61 -6.57 -5.83
CA GLY A 253 7.31 -6.52 -7.26
C GLY A 253 7.16 -5.11 -7.85
N VAL A 254 7.26 -4.06 -7.05
CA VAL A 254 7.20 -2.65 -7.52
C VAL A 254 8.62 -2.11 -7.69
N LYS A 255 8.89 -1.52 -8.86
CA LYS A 255 10.16 -0.84 -9.14
C LYS A 255 10.14 0.56 -8.55
N VAL A 256 11.08 0.85 -7.65
CA VAL A 256 11.25 2.17 -7.01
C VAL A 256 12.59 2.75 -7.46
N PRO A 257 12.65 4.03 -7.87
CA PRO A 257 13.92 4.71 -8.14
C PRO A 257 14.86 4.60 -6.94
N SER A 258 16.13 4.30 -7.20
CA SER A 258 17.13 4.18 -6.15
C SER A 258 18.41 4.95 -6.49
N GLN A 259 19.14 5.36 -5.46
CA GLN A 259 20.43 6.03 -5.58
C GLN A 259 21.37 5.54 -4.49
N THR A 260 22.62 5.27 -4.86
CA THR A 260 23.67 4.96 -3.91
C THR A 260 24.37 6.25 -3.49
N MET A 261 24.35 6.56 -2.19
CA MET A 261 24.96 7.75 -1.62
C MET A 261 26.18 7.41 -0.78
N PRO A 262 27.39 7.73 -1.27
CA PRO A 262 28.62 7.53 -0.49
C PRO A 262 28.73 8.53 0.66
N VAL A 263 28.98 8.02 1.86
CA VAL A 263 29.14 8.79 3.11
C VAL A 263 30.60 9.03 3.38
N ARG A 264 30.98 10.30 3.53
CA ARG A 264 32.33 10.75 3.99
C ARG A 264 32.18 11.71 5.17
N PRO A 265 33.16 11.78 6.07
CA PRO A 265 33.19 12.80 7.11
C PRO A 265 33.11 14.23 6.51
N GLY A 266 32.36 15.10 7.16
CA GLY A 266 32.17 16.49 6.71
C GLY A 266 31.12 16.71 5.62
N ARG A 267 30.47 15.66 5.09
CA ARG A 267 29.40 15.79 4.10
C ARG A 267 28.05 15.99 4.79
N ASN A 268 27.32 17.01 4.41
CA ASN A 268 25.94 17.20 4.90
C ASN A 268 24.98 16.29 4.11
N LEU A 269 24.63 15.15 4.71
CA LEU A 269 23.80 14.12 4.07
C LEU A 269 22.36 14.60 3.86
N ALA A 270 21.83 15.41 4.79
CA ALA A 270 20.46 15.92 4.68
C ALA A 270 20.29 16.80 3.43
N ILE A 271 21.24 17.69 3.13
CA ILE A 271 21.19 18.50 1.91
C ILE A 271 21.20 17.62 0.66
N ILE A 272 22.00 16.57 0.64
CA ILE A 272 22.07 15.68 -0.53
C ILE A 272 20.73 14.94 -0.72
N ILE A 273 20.11 14.48 0.36
CA ILE A 273 18.79 13.83 0.34
C ILE A 273 17.71 14.81 -0.16
N GLU A 274 17.72 16.06 0.33
CA GLU A 274 16.83 17.13 -0.13
C GLU A 274 16.95 17.36 -1.65
N VAL A 275 18.18 17.46 -2.14
CA VAL A 275 18.46 17.65 -3.58
C VAL A 275 18.02 16.44 -4.39
N ALA A 276 18.28 15.21 -3.91
CA ALA A 276 17.84 13.98 -4.57
C ALA A 276 16.31 13.91 -4.69
N ALA A 277 15.58 14.25 -3.61
CA ALA A 277 14.12 14.28 -3.63
C ALA A 277 13.57 15.32 -4.63
N ARG A 278 14.14 16.55 -4.64
CA ARG A 278 13.76 17.59 -5.60
C ARG A 278 14.08 17.20 -7.05
N ASN A 279 15.26 16.62 -7.28
CA ASN A 279 15.65 16.17 -8.62
C ASN A 279 14.72 15.09 -9.15
N LEU A 280 14.33 14.11 -8.30
CA LEU A 280 13.33 13.12 -8.69
C LEU A 280 11.97 13.74 -8.98
N SER A 281 11.54 14.73 -8.18
CA SER A 281 10.30 15.46 -8.44
C SER A 281 10.32 16.16 -9.81
N MET A 282 11.45 16.81 -10.16
CA MET A 282 11.63 17.42 -11.46
C MET A 282 11.63 16.41 -12.61
N LYS A 283 12.29 15.26 -12.42
CA LYS A 283 12.26 14.15 -13.39
C LYS A 283 10.82 13.63 -13.62
N LYS A 284 10.00 13.51 -12.56
CA LYS A 284 8.58 13.13 -12.68
C LYS A 284 7.76 14.17 -13.47
N LEU A 285 8.15 15.43 -13.44
CA LEU A 285 7.56 16.51 -14.25
C LEU A 285 8.12 16.61 -15.69
N GLY A 286 9.01 15.67 -16.06
CA GLY A 286 9.59 15.60 -17.41
C GLY A 286 10.91 16.37 -17.60
N PHE A 287 11.44 17.03 -16.56
CA PHE A 287 12.69 17.76 -16.62
C PHE A 287 13.85 16.96 -16.02
N SER A 288 14.94 16.81 -16.76
CA SER A 288 16.20 16.21 -16.30
C SER A 288 17.36 17.11 -16.65
N ALA A 289 17.98 17.71 -15.63
CA ALA A 289 19.16 18.59 -15.81
C ALA A 289 20.33 17.85 -16.47
N ALA A 290 20.54 16.59 -16.14
CA ALA A 290 21.60 15.75 -16.72
C ALA A 290 21.39 15.55 -18.24
N ARG A 291 20.16 15.18 -18.65
CA ARG A 291 19.82 15.02 -20.08
C ARG A 291 19.89 16.35 -20.85
N GLU A 292 19.46 17.45 -20.22
CA GLU A 292 19.54 18.77 -20.83
C GLU A 292 21.00 19.21 -21.03
N LEU A 293 21.88 18.93 -20.05
CA LEU A 293 23.31 19.21 -20.19
C LEU A 293 23.93 18.36 -21.31
N ASP A 294 23.62 17.06 -21.35
CA ASP A 294 24.11 16.15 -22.40
C ASP A 294 23.65 16.62 -23.79
N ARG A 295 22.40 17.00 -23.96
CA ARG A 295 21.88 17.58 -25.19
C ARG A 295 22.67 18.82 -25.64
N ARG A 296 22.91 19.76 -24.71
CA ARG A 296 23.69 20.99 -25.02
C ARG A 296 25.13 20.67 -25.38
N MET A 297 25.76 19.71 -24.72
CA MET A 297 27.11 19.29 -25.03
C MET A 297 27.17 18.66 -26.43
N ASN A 298 26.24 17.79 -26.77
CA ASN A 298 26.18 17.17 -28.11
C ASN A 298 25.93 18.22 -29.22
N GLU A 299 25.07 19.21 -28.99
CA GLU A 299 24.85 20.31 -29.93
C GLU A 299 26.11 21.14 -30.13
N MET A 300 26.88 21.41 -29.06
CA MET A 300 28.17 22.12 -29.18
C MET A 300 29.21 21.34 -29.96
N ILE A 301 29.27 20.01 -29.73
CA ILE A 301 30.20 19.12 -30.47
C ILE A 301 29.82 19.11 -31.95
N MET A 302 28.55 18.95 -32.29
CA MET A 302 28.08 18.98 -33.69
C MET A 302 28.37 20.30 -34.41
N LYS A 303 28.18 21.45 -33.72
CA LYS A 303 28.52 22.78 -34.28
C LYS A 303 30.02 22.94 -34.52
N ARG A 304 30.88 22.36 -33.70
CA ARG A 304 32.33 22.40 -33.88
C ARG A 304 32.80 21.42 -34.97
N SER A 305 32.11 20.33 -35.20
CA SER A 305 32.43 19.33 -36.22
C SER A 305 31.96 19.74 -37.61
N ASN A 306 31.09 20.78 -37.76
CA ASN A 306 30.60 21.27 -39.02
C ASN A 306 30.72 22.83 -39.07
N PRO A 307 31.94 23.39 -39.15
CA PRO A 307 32.16 24.85 -39.18
C PRO A 307 31.65 25.51 -40.48
N ASP A 308 31.47 24.77 -41.56
CA ASP A 308 31.12 25.30 -42.88
C ASP A 308 29.61 25.57 -43.11
N ALA A 309 28.73 25.21 -42.14
CA ALA A 309 27.28 25.43 -42.25
C ALA A 309 26.85 26.88 -41.87
N GLN A 310 27.76 27.76 -41.42
CA GLN A 310 27.45 29.13 -41.00
C GLN A 310 27.85 30.23 -42.03
N ASN A 311 28.38 29.88 -43.22
CA ASN A 311 28.77 30.83 -44.24
C ASN A 311 27.89 30.79 -45.51
N GLN A 312 26.63 30.36 -45.39
CA GLN A 312 25.65 30.50 -46.48
C GLN A 312 24.41 31.20 -45.96
N ASP A 313 24.52 32.48 -45.65
CA ASP A 313 23.44 33.50 -45.69
C ASP A 313 24.03 34.85 -46.04
#